data_ed451107d83cce1a0cffa883d7acbaf6
#
_entry.id   ed451107d83cce1a0cffa883d7acbaf6
#
_cell.length_a   1.000
_cell.length_b   1.000
_cell.length_c   1.000
_cell.angle_alpha   90.00
_cell.angle_beta   90.00
_cell.angle_gamma   90.00
#
_symmetry.space_group_name_H-M   'P 1'
#
loop_
_entity.id
_entity.type
_entity.pdbx_description
1 polymer ?
#
loop_
_entity_poly.entity_id
_entity_poly.type
_entity_poly.pdbx_seq_one_letter_code
_entity_poly.pdbx_strand_id
1 'polypeptide(L)'
;MLCSPEACCEAGQTPLPAGPRPILCYVTDRHAFESGPASLDSSLPAGNRSSQDSSLLRDAIRNAIAAGVDWIQIREKDLETRSLVDLGRFAVAEAGARGASVFINDRLDVALTVGAAGVHLGEKSLPVEEVAAWRRSAGRTEFRIGVSCHSLQSARSAERAGADYIFFGPVFETPSKIAFGRPQGTERLTEICALVEIPVLAIGGVSLENARACIAAGAAGIAAIRLFQDATDVAEIAARLKAI
;
A
#
# COMPACT_ATOMS: atom_id res chain seq x y z
N MET A 1 -42.88 10.60 -8.74
CA MET A 1 -42.33 9.78 -7.65
C MET A 1 -40.83 9.99 -7.66
N LEU A 2 -40.35 10.86 -6.75
CA LEU A 2 -38.92 11.18 -6.59
C LEU A 2 -38.35 10.14 -5.64
N CYS A 3 -37.35 9.39 -6.10
CA CYS A 3 -36.62 8.40 -5.32
C CYS A 3 -35.71 9.13 -4.34
N SER A 4 -35.85 8.86 -3.05
CA SER A 4 -35.04 9.43 -1.97
C SER A 4 -33.59 8.97 -2.08
N PRO A 5 -32.58 9.81 -1.81
CA PRO A 5 -31.15 9.49 -1.89
C PRO A 5 -30.60 8.99 -0.52
N GLU A 6 -31.29 8.09 0.14
CA GLU A 6 -30.86 7.55 1.44
C GLU A 6 -30.59 6.05 1.36
N ALA A 7 -29.55 5.67 0.65
CA ALA A 7 -28.89 4.35 0.80
C ALA A 7 -27.48 4.40 0.20
N CYS A 8 -26.65 5.36 0.62
CA CYS A 8 -25.22 5.29 0.38
C CYS A 8 -24.58 4.67 1.61
N CYS A 9 -24.17 3.40 1.46
CA CYS A 9 -23.48 2.58 2.44
C CYS A 9 -22.47 3.40 3.26
N GLU A 10 -22.68 3.45 4.57
CA GLU A 10 -21.62 3.67 5.53
C GLU A 10 -20.63 2.49 5.43
N ALA A 11 -19.69 2.60 4.50
CA ALA A 11 -18.51 1.76 4.51
C ALA A 11 -17.73 2.16 5.78
N GLY A 12 -17.91 1.39 6.84
CA GLY A 12 -17.22 1.56 8.11
C GLY A 12 -15.72 1.58 7.88
N GLN A 13 -15.12 2.76 8.01
CA GLN A 13 -13.68 2.90 7.92
C GLN A 13 -13.07 2.36 9.19
N THR A 14 -12.15 1.41 9.01
CA THR A 14 -11.34 0.90 10.11
C THR A 14 -10.43 2.04 10.57
N PRO A 15 -10.49 2.47 11.83
CA PRO A 15 -9.53 3.42 12.40
C PRO A 15 -8.10 2.92 12.19
N LEU A 16 -7.11 3.83 12.16
CA LEU A 16 -5.72 3.43 12.31
C LEU A 16 -5.62 2.58 13.58
N PRO A 17 -4.99 1.40 13.55
CA PRO A 17 -4.90 0.55 14.71
C PRO A 17 -4.28 1.34 15.87
N ALA A 18 -5.09 1.66 16.88
CA ALA A 18 -4.65 2.27 18.12
C ALA A 18 -4.09 1.15 19.00
N GLY A 19 -2.77 0.90 18.94
CA GLY A 19 -2.14 -0.11 19.80
C GLY A 19 -0.76 -0.55 19.30
N PRO A 20 -0.01 -1.32 20.09
CA PRO A 20 1.41 -1.61 19.89
C PRO A 20 1.74 -2.55 18.72
N ARG A 21 0.77 -3.01 17.92
CA ARG A 21 1.04 -3.90 16.80
C ARG A 21 1.35 -3.13 15.51
N PRO A 22 2.34 -3.57 14.72
CA PRO A 22 2.69 -2.91 13.47
C PRO A 22 1.59 -3.00 12.42
N ILE A 23 1.44 -1.92 11.64
CA ILE A 23 0.59 -1.88 10.44
C ILE A 23 1.27 -2.71 9.35
N LEU A 24 0.55 -3.66 8.76
CA LEU A 24 1.02 -4.45 7.64
C LEU A 24 0.38 -3.95 6.34
N CYS A 25 1.20 -3.57 5.38
CA CYS A 25 0.76 -3.12 4.06
C CYS A 25 1.33 -4.00 2.94
N TYR A 26 0.45 -4.70 2.23
CA TYR A 26 0.83 -5.37 1.00
C TYR A 26 0.73 -4.38 -0.17
N VAL A 27 1.86 -4.16 -0.85
CA VAL A 27 1.95 -3.36 -2.08
C VAL A 27 1.96 -4.31 -3.26
N THR A 28 1.04 -4.15 -4.21
CA THR A 28 0.95 -5.05 -5.36
C THR A 28 2.00 -4.73 -6.43
N ASP A 29 2.46 -5.77 -7.12
CA ASP A 29 3.29 -5.69 -8.32
C ASP A 29 3.09 -6.97 -9.12
N ARG A 30 2.24 -6.96 -10.16
CA ARG A 30 1.96 -8.15 -10.96
C ARG A 30 3.19 -8.70 -11.68
N HIS A 31 4.16 -7.84 -12.03
CA HIS A 31 5.40 -8.27 -12.66
C HIS A 31 6.33 -9.08 -11.74
N ALA A 32 6.14 -9.01 -10.43
CA ALA A 32 6.92 -9.82 -9.51
C ALA A 32 6.57 -11.33 -9.63
N PHE A 33 5.40 -11.70 -10.15
CA PHE A 33 5.05 -13.11 -10.44
C PHE A 33 5.90 -13.72 -11.55
N GLU A 34 6.43 -12.90 -12.49
CA GLU A 34 7.27 -13.36 -13.58
C GLU A 34 8.63 -13.92 -13.10
N SER A 35 9.08 -13.49 -11.93
CA SER A 35 10.40 -13.83 -11.35
C SER A 35 10.33 -14.63 -10.05
N GLY A 36 9.14 -15.00 -9.58
CA GLY A 36 8.90 -15.71 -8.32
C GLY A 36 8.80 -17.25 -8.49
N PRO A 37 8.71 -17.99 -7.35
CA PRO A 37 8.52 -19.45 -7.37
C PRO A 37 7.20 -19.90 -8.01
N ALA A 38 6.22 -19.00 -8.14
CA ALA A 38 4.98 -19.17 -8.90
C ALA A 38 5.11 -18.64 -10.32
N SER A 39 6.28 -18.81 -10.96
CA SER A 39 6.56 -18.28 -12.29
C SER A 39 5.48 -18.69 -13.29
N LEU A 40 5.03 -17.70 -14.05
CA LEU A 40 4.07 -17.87 -15.13
C LEU A 40 4.59 -18.86 -16.16
N ASP A 41 3.71 -19.67 -16.72
CA ASP A 41 4.03 -20.52 -17.86
C ASP A 41 4.42 -19.64 -19.06
N SER A 42 5.73 -19.52 -19.29
CA SER A 42 6.30 -18.72 -20.37
C SER A 42 5.93 -19.23 -21.77
N SER A 43 5.33 -20.41 -21.87
CA SER A 43 4.84 -20.99 -23.14
C SER A 43 3.50 -20.41 -23.60
N LEU A 44 2.78 -19.70 -22.73
CA LEU A 44 1.48 -19.14 -23.06
C LEU A 44 1.57 -17.89 -23.96
N PRO A 45 0.62 -17.70 -24.90
CA PRO A 45 0.50 -16.47 -25.68
C PRO A 45 0.31 -15.24 -24.79
N ALA A 46 0.79 -14.07 -25.21
CA ALA A 46 0.77 -12.83 -24.42
C ALA A 46 -0.63 -12.47 -23.87
N GLY A 47 -1.72 -12.71 -24.61
CA GLY A 47 -3.09 -12.49 -24.16
C GLY A 47 -3.53 -13.39 -23.01
N ASN A 48 -3.06 -14.62 -22.97
CA ASN A 48 -3.35 -15.56 -21.87
C ASN A 48 -2.51 -15.26 -20.63
N ARG A 49 -1.30 -14.72 -20.80
CA ARG A 49 -0.45 -14.27 -19.69
C ARG A 49 -1.08 -13.12 -18.92
N SER A 50 -1.61 -12.10 -19.60
CA SER A 50 -2.26 -10.97 -18.90
C SER A 50 -3.50 -11.38 -18.11
N SER A 51 -4.24 -12.38 -18.57
CA SER A 51 -5.37 -12.94 -17.83
C SER A 51 -4.93 -13.74 -16.60
N GLN A 52 -3.85 -14.50 -16.73
CA GLN A 52 -3.26 -15.28 -15.64
C GLN A 52 -2.66 -14.36 -14.58
N ASP A 53 -1.92 -13.30 -14.96
CA ASP A 53 -1.39 -12.28 -14.07
C ASP A 53 -2.49 -11.63 -13.24
N SER A 54 -3.61 -11.29 -13.88
CA SER A 54 -4.76 -10.69 -13.21
C SER A 54 -5.42 -11.64 -12.21
N SER A 55 -5.45 -12.94 -12.49
CA SER A 55 -5.98 -13.96 -11.57
C SER A 55 -5.07 -14.12 -10.36
N LEU A 56 -3.76 -14.34 -10.59
CA LEU A 56 -2.77 -14.48 -9.51
C LEU A 56 -2.75 -13.27 -8.58
N LEU A 57 -2.83 -12.06 -9.16
CA LEU A 57 -2.86 -10.83 -8.37
C LEU A 57 -4.11 -10.74 -7.49
N ARG A 58 -5.28 -11.10 -8.01
CA ARG A 58 -6.53 -11.15 -7.22
C ARG A 58 -6.44 -12.17 -6.09
N ASP A 59 -5.86 -13.33 -6.34
CA ASP A 59 -5.67 -14.36 -5.32
C ASP A 59 -4.67 -13.91 -4.26
N ALA A 60 -3.57 -13.26 -4.63
CA ALA A 60 -2.62 -12.67 -3.68
C ALA A 60 -3.28 -11.60 -2.79
N ILE A 61 -4.08 -10.71 -3.37
CA ILE A 61 -4.84 -9.70 -2.61
C ILE A 61 -5.80 -10.36 -1.63
N ARG A 62 -6.59 -11.35 -2.09
CA ARG A 62 -7.53 -12.09 -1.24
C ARG A 62 -6.83 -12.81 -0.09
N ASN A 63 -5.72 -13.48 -0.38
CA ASN A 63 -4.93 -14.19 0.61
C ASN A 63 -4.31 -13.23 1.64
N ALA A 64 -3.78 -12.08 1.23
CA ALA A 64 -3.25 -11.07 2.14
C ALA A 64 -4.33 -10.51 3.07
N ILE A 65 -5.51 -10.19 2.52
CA ILE A 65 -6.66 -9.72 3.32
C ILE A 65 -7.13 -10.83 4.28
N ALA A 66 -7.21 -12.09 3.83
CA ALA A 66 -7.60 -13.22 4.66
C ALA A 66 -6.60 -13.49 5.80
N ALA A 67 -5.31 -13.27 5.56
CA ALA A 67 -4.23 -13.33 6.52
C ALA A 67 -4.25 -12.17 7.55
N GLY A 68 -5.12 -11.18 7.35
CA GLY A 68 -5.27 -10.03 8.23
C GLY A 68 -4.24 -8.92 7.99
N VAL A 69 -3.73 -8.78 6.78
CA VAL A 69 -2.97 -7.59 6.37
C VAL A 69 -3.89 -6.38 6.47
N ASP A 70 -3.40 -5.30 7.07
CA ASP A 70 -4.23 -4.14 7.40
C ASP A 70 -4.50 -3.25 6.18
N TRP A 71 -3.52 -3.11 5.29
CA TRP A 71 -3.60 -2.25 4.11
C TRP A 71 -3.19 -2.98 2.84
N ILE A 72 -3.90 -2.70 1.75
CA ILE A 72 -3.55 -3.12 0.40
C ILE A 72 -3.31 -1.87 -0.45
N GLN A 73 -2.11 -1.70 -0.98
CA GLN A 73 -1.83 -0.67 -1.97
C GLN A 73 -1.82 -1.28 -3.36
N ILE A 74 -2.79 -0.90 -4.20
CA ILE A 74 -2.84 -1.30 -5.61
C ILE A 74 -1.86 -0.42 -6.40
N ARG A 75 -0.73 -1.01 -6.83
CA ARG A 75 0.37 -0.30 -7.50
C ARG A 75 0.71 -0.94 -8.84
N GLU A 76 -0.22 -0.89 -9.76
CA GLU A 76 -0.09 -1.41 -11.13
C GLU A 76 0.01 -0.23 -12.10
N LYS A 77 1.23 0.28 -12.32
CA LYS A 77 1.49 1.56 -12.99
C LYS A 77 1.15 1.57 -14.49
N ASP A 78 1.12 0.42 -15.11
CA ASP A 78 0.94 0.19 -16.54
C ASP A 78 -0.39 -0.49 -16.87
N LEU A 79 -1.27 -0.71 -15.88
CA LEU A 79 -2.64 -1.13 -16.15
C LEU A 79 -3.44 0.01 -16.77
N GLU A 80 -4.22 -0.32 -17.80
CA GLU A 80 -5.24 0.58 -18.33
C GLU A 80 -6.28 0.93 -17.26
N THR A 81 -6.84 2.14 -17.35
CA THR A 81 -7.76 2.68 -16.36
C THR A 81 -8.92 1.74 -16.03
N ARG A 82 -9.53 1.11 -17.04
CA ARG A 82 -10.66 0.18 -16.83
C ARG A 82 -10.24 -1.02 -15.99
N SER A 83 -9.13 -1.65 -16.34
CA SER A 83 -8.58 -2.81 -15.61
C SER A 83 -8.17 -2.44 -14.18
N LEU A 84 -7.61 -1.24 -13.99
CA LEU A 84 -7.27 -0.74 -12.66
C LEU A 84 -8.51 -0.47 -11.79
N VAL A 85 -9.58 0.07 -12.38
CA VAL A 85 -10.88 0.25 -11.70
C VAL A 85 -11.48 -1.09 -11.32
N ASP A 86 -11.45 -2.09 -12.22
CA ASP A 86 -12.00 -3.43 -11.93
C ASP A 86 -11.21 -4.15 -10.83
N LEU A 87 -9.88 -4.01 -10.82
CA LEU A 87 -9.03 -4.53 -9.75
C LEU A 87 -9.29 -3.80 -8.42
N GLY A 88 -9.39 -2.48 -8.45
CA GLY A 88 -9.67 -1.66 -7.28
C GLY A 88 -11.02 -1.99 -6.65
N ARG A 89 -12.09 -2.13 -7.44
CA ARG A 89 -13.42 -2.55 -6.98
C ARG A 89 -13.38 -3.92 -6.32
N PHE A 90 -12.68 -4.87 -6.95
CA PHE A 90 -12.48 -6.19 -6.37
C PHE A 90 -11.79 -6.10 -5.00
N ALA A 91 -10.67 -5.37 -4.91
CA ALA A 91 -9.92 -5.24 -3.66
C ALA A 91 -10.74 -4.56 -2.56
N VAL A 92 -11.49 -3.49 -2.89
CA VAL A 92 -12.36 -2.78 -1.93
C VAL A 92 -13.47 -3.70 -1.41
N ALA A 93 -14.09 -4.50 -2.28
CA ALA A 93 -15.12 -5.46 -1.88
C ALA A 93 -14.56 -6.54 -0.93
N GLU A 94 -13.40 -7.13 -1.24
CA GLU A 94 -12.75 -8.12 -0.38
C GLU A 94 -12.32 -7.51 0.97
N ALA A 95 -11.78 -6.29 0.95
CA ALA A 95 -11.30 -5.58 2.14
C ALA A 95 -12.45 -5.21 3.10
N GLY A 96 -13.58 -4.73 2.57
CA GLY A 96 -14.74 -4.33 3.35
C GLY A 96 -15.30 -5.44 4.24
N ALA A 97 -15.23 -6.69 3.78
CA ALA A 97 -15.67 -7.85 4.54
C ALA A 97 -14.76 -8.19 5.74
N ARG A 98 -13.54 -7.68 5.78
CA ARG A 98 -12.51 -8.06 6.77
C ARG A 98 -11.81 -6.88 7.45
N GLY A 99 -12.26 -5.66 7.21
CA GLY A 99 -11.73 -4.46 7.87
C GLY A 99 -10.34 -4.01 7.40
N ALA A 100 -9.89 -4.45 6.22
CA ALA A 100 -8.68 -3.92 5.60
C ALA A 100 -8.96 -2.62 4.84
N SER A 101 -7.94 -1.79 4.63
CA SER A 101 -8.05 -0.55 3.85
C SER A 101 -7.34 -0.69 2.50
N VAL A 102 -7.98 -0.18 1.44
CA VAL A 102 -7.39 -0.18 0.09
C VAL A 102 -6.94 1.22 -0.29
N PHE A 103 -5.72 1.32 -0.79
CA PHE A 103 -5.13 2.55 -1.32
C PHE A 103 -4.78 2.36 -2.80
N ILE A 104 -5.04 3.37 -3.62
CA ILE A 104 -4.66 3.35 -5.04
C ILE A 104 -3.40 4.21 -5.22
N ASN A 105 -2.40 3.66 -5.92
CA ASN A 105 -1.19 4.40 -6.22
C ASN A 105 -1.41 5.43 -7.33
N ASP A 106 -1.02 6.69 -7.11
CA ASP A 106 -1.04 7.83 -8.04
C ASP A 106 -2.41 8.29 -8.55
N ARG A 107 -3.34 7.38 -8.77
CA ARG A 107 -4.59 7.61 -9.48
C ARG A 107 -5.72 8.00 -8.51
N LEU A 108 -5.77 9.30 -8.14
CA LEU A 108 -6.84 9.87 -7.32
C LEU A 108 -8.23 9.62 -7.93
N ASP A 109 -8.36 9.79 -9.23
CA ASP A 109 -9.60 9.54 -9.99
C ASP A 109 -10.10 8.10 -9.82
N VAL A 110 -9.21 7.13 -9.90
CA VAL A 110 -9.53 5.71 -9.67
C VAL A 110 -9.88 5.46 -8.21
N ALA A 111 -9.09 6.00 -7.27
CA ALA A 111 -9.34 5.84 -5.84
C ALA A 111 -10.75 6.30 -5.45
N LEU A 112 -11.20 7.43 -5.99
CA LEU A 112 -12.54 7.95 -5.78
C LEU A 112 -13.62 7.09 -6.46
N THR A 113 -13.37 6.64 -7.68
CA THR A 113 -14.31 5.83 -8.47
C THR A 113 -14.60 4.48 -7.81
N VAL A 114 -13.61 3.88 -7.14
CA VAL A 114 -13.74 2.57 -6.50
C VAL A 114 -14.12 2.62 -5.02
N GLY A 115 -14.17 3.83 -4.43
CA GLY A 115 -14.42 4.00 -3.00
C GLY A 115 -13.25 3.52 -2.13
N ALA A 116 -12.01 3.69 -2.60
CA ALA A 116 -10.83 3.34 -1.83
C ALA A 116 -10.69 4.22 -0.58
N ALA A 117 -10.01 3.72 0.46
CA ALA A 117 -9.73 4.44 1.70
C ALA A 117 -8.80 5.66 1.49
N GLY A 118 -8.07 5.69 0.38
CA GLY A 118 -7.17 6.79 0.08
C GLY A 118 -6.35 6.60 -1.20
N VAL A 119 -5.43 7.52 -1.40
CA VAL A 119 -4.45 7.51 -2.47
C VAL A 119 -3.04 7.50 -1.90
N HIS A 120 -2.11 6.82 -2.56
CA HIS A 120 -0.68 6.86 -2.22
C HIS A 120 0.10 7.55 -3.35
N LEU A 121 0.77 8.65 -3.03
CA LEU A 121 1.44 9.51 -3.98
C LEU A 121 2.96 9.24 -4.00
N GLY A 122 3.55 9.31 -5.18
CA GLY A 122 4.98 9.28 -5.39
C GLY A 122 5.53 10.68 -5.73
N GLU A 123 6.83 10.80 -5.96
CA GLU A 123 7.49 12.07 -6.27
C GLU A 123 7.01 12.76 -7.56
N LYS A 124 6.41 11.99 -8.48
CA LYS A 124 5.90 12.49 -9.78
C LYS A 124 4.37 12.53 -9.84
N SER A 125 3.71 12.28 -8.71
CA SER A 125 2.25 12.30 -8.58
C SER A 125 1.71 13.73 -8.50
N LEU A 126 0.41 13.85 -8.33
CA LEU A 126 -0.21 15.13 -7.94
C LEU A 126 0.45 15.66 -6.66
N PRO A 127 0.68 16.98 -6.52
CA PRO A 127 1.16 17.57 -5.29
C PRO A 127 0.24 17.23 -4.10
N VAL A 128 0.84 16.88 -2.97
CA VAL A 128 0.09 16.50 -1.75
C VAL A 128 -0.85 17.59 -1.30
N GLU A 129 -0.39 18.85 -1.34
CA GLU A 129 -1.16 20.04 -0.97
C GLU A 129 -2.43 20.22 -1.79
N GLU A 130 -2.40 19.87 -3.08
CA GLU A 130 -3.55 19.94 -3.98
C GLU A 130 -4.59 18.88 -3.63
N VAL A 131 -4.14 17.65 -3.38
CA VAL A 131 -5.03 16.55 -2.96
C VAL A 131 -5.60 16.84 -1.57
N ALA A 132 -4.81 17.40 -0.64
CA ALA A 132 -5.27 17.80 0.69
C ALA A 132 -6.26 18.98 0.63
N ALA A 133 -6.05 19.94 -0.27
CA ALA A 133 -6.98 21.03 -0.51
C ALA A 133 -8.32 20.52 -1.06
N TRP A 134 -8.26 19.64 -2.06
CA TRP A 134 -9.46 18.98 -2.60
C TRP A 134 -10.19 18.20 -1.48
N ARG A 135 -9.48 17.40 -0.69
CA ARG A 135 -10.06 16.61 0.42
C ARG A 135 -10.85 17.49 1.38
N ARG A 136 -10.28 18.63 1.77
CA ARG A 136 -10.97 19.62 2.65
C ARG A 136 -12.21 20.20 1.98
N SER A 137 -12.09 20.65 0.74
CA SER A 137 -13.21 21.29 0.01
C SER A 137 -14.36 20.32 -0.27
N ALA A 138 -14.05 19.05 -0.48
CA ALA A 138 -15.05 17.99 -0.73
C ALA A 138 -15.64 17.40 0.56
N GLY A 139 -15.22 17.85 1.74
CA GLY A 139 -15.66 17.30 3.04
C GLY A 139 -15.28 15.83 3.27
N ARG A 140 -14.24 15.35 2.57
CA ARG A 140 -13.81 13.94 2.60
C ARG A 140 -12.73 13.71 3.67
N THR A 141 -12.99 14.09 4.91
CA THR A 141 -12.03 14.03 6.03
C THR A 141 -11.42 12.66 6.25
N GLU A 142 -12.17 11.62 5.92
CA GLU A 142 -11.75 10.22 6.08
C GLU A 142 -10.81 9.72 4.97
N PHE A 143 -10.77 10.40 3.83
CA PHE A 143 -9.93 9.97 2.70
C PHE A 143 -8.45 10.26 3.01
N ARG A 144 -7.62 9.22 3.03
CA ARG A 144 -6.22 9.30 3.44
C ARG A 144 -5.28 9.55 2.27
N ILE A 145 -4.23 10.32 2.54
CA ILE A 145 -3.17 10.66 1.60
C ILE A 145 -1.86 10.08 2.13
N GLY A 146 -1.34 9.05 1.45
CA GLY A 146 -0.01 8.51 1.72
C GLY A 146 1.03 9.06 0.75
N VAL A 147 2.29 9.09 1.16
CA VAL A 147 3.39 9.60 0.33
C VAL A 147 4.63 8.72 0.45
N SER A 148 5.28 8.42 -0.68
CA SER A 148 6.62 7.81 -0.69
C SER A 148 7.67 8.89 -0.47
N CYS A 149 8.53 8.71 0.55
CA CYS A 149 9.61 9.62 0.91
C CYS A 149 10.96 8.92 0.93
N HIS A 150 11.99 9.63 0.47
CA HIS A 150 13.36 9.10 0.37
C HIS A 150 14.39 9.98 1.11
N SER A 151 13.95 11.02 1.84
CA SER A 151 14.80 11.93 2.60
C SER A 151 14.05 12.55 3.78
N LEU A 152 14.79 13.11 4.76
CA LEU A 152 14.23 13.90 5.86
C LEU A 152 13.42 15.09 5.35
N GLN A 153 13.92 15.74 4.29
CA GLN A 153 13.25 16.89 3.70
C GLN A 153 11.91 16.49 3.07
N SER A 154 11.88 15.41 2.27
CA SER A 154 10.63 14.95 1.64
C SER A 154 9.60 14.50 2.68
N ALA A 155 10.02 13.82 3.77
CA ALA A 155 9.13 13.41 4.85
C ALA A 155 8.46 14.62 5.53
N ARG A 156 9.28 15.63 5.90
CA ARG A 156 8.79 16.85 6.52
C ARG A 156 7.88 17.67 5.61
N SER A 157 8.21 17.71 4.32
CA SER A 157 7.37 18.41 3.33
C SER A 157 6.04 17.69 3.13
N ALA A 158 6.02 16.36 3.06
CA ALA A 158 4.79 15.57 2.95
C ALA A 158 3.86 15.80 4.14
N GLU A 159 4.38 15.74 5.36
CA GLU A 159 3.59 16.01 6.57
C GLU A 159 2.97 17.41 6.56
N ARG A 160 3.78 18.46 6.30
CA ARG A 160 3.31 19.84 6.22
C ARG A 160 2.28 20.08 5.12
N ALA A 161 2.37 19.34 4.02
CA ALA A 161 1.44 19.39 2.91
C ALA A 161 0.11 18.68 3.21
N GLY A 162 0.02 17.92 4.32
CA GLY A 162 -1.19 17.26 4.77
C GLY A 162 -1.28 15.78 4.41
N ALA A 163 -0.14 15.10 4.27
CA ALA A 163 -0.10 13.64 4.23
C ALA A 163 -0.53 13.04 5.58
N ASP A 164 -1.21 11.90 5.54
CA ASP A 164 -1.67 11.19 6.73
C ASP A 164 -0.70 10.08 7.15
N TYR A 165 0.15 9.63 6.24
CA TYR A 165 1.23 8.66 6.49
C TYR A 165 2.29 8.73 5.40
N ILE A 166 3.46 8.19 5.66
CA ILE A 166 4.52 8.06 4.66
C ILE A 166 5.04 6.63 4.56
N PHE A 167 5.49 6.24 3.36
CA PHE A 167 6.40 5.13 3.16
C PHE A 167 7.82 5.67 3.07
N PHE A 168 8.71 5.15 3.90
CA PHE A 168 10.12 5.53 3.87
C PHE A 168 10.99 4.35 3.41
N GLY A 169 11.83 4.60 2.40
CA GLY A 169 12.74 3.59 1.89
C GLY A 169 13.45 3.94 0.59
N PRO A 170 14.22 2.99 0.03
CA PRO A 170 14.38 1.61 0.51
C PRO A 170 15.22 1.53 1.80
N VAL A 171 14.73 0.82 2.83
CA VAL A 171 15.47 0.66 4.08
C VAL A 171 16.61 -0.34 3.92
N PHE A 172 16.36 -1.46 3.23
CA PHE A 172 17.34 -2.50 2.93
C PHE A 172 17.50 -2.69 1.42
N GLU A 173 18.53 -3.42 1.02
CA GLU A 173 18.75 -3.76 -0.38
C GLU A 173 17.55 -4.50 -0.99
N THR A 174 17.18 -4.12 -2.19
CA THR A 174 16.09 -4.76 -2.91
C THR A 174 16.33 -4.69 -4.42
N PRO A 175 16.14 -5.80 -5.15
CA PRO A 175 16.37 -5.85 -6.61
C PRO A 175 15.59 -4.78 -7.38
N SER A 176 14.38 -4.47 -6.94
CA SER A 176 13.50 -3.48 -7.59
C SER A 176 13.97 -2.03 -7.45
N LYS A 177 14.97 -1.75 -6.62
CA LYS A 177 15.43 -0.38 -6.30
C LYS A 177 16.94 -0.15 -6.50
N ILE A 178 17.67 -1.08 -7.10
CA ILE A 178 19.12 -0.95 -7.37
C ILE A 178 19.44 0.35 -8.14
N ALA A 179 18.55 0.75 -9.05
CA ALA A 179 18.70 1.98 -9.85
C ALA A 179 18.44 3.28 -9.05
N PHE A 180 17.91 3.23 -7.84
CA PHE A 180 17.53 4.41 -7.04
C PHE A 180 18.51 4.76 -5.92
N GLY A 181 19.67 4.11 -5.86
CA GLY A 181 20.72 4.41 -4.89
C GLY A 181 20.85 3.37 -3.77
N ARG A 182 21.74 3.67 -2.81
CA ARG A 182 22.00 2.80 -1.66
C ARG A 182 20.80 2.74 -0.71
N PRO A 183 20.59 1.61 0.00
CA PRO A 183 19.59 1.54 1.06
C PRO A 183 19.84 2.59 2.14
N GLN A 184 18.76 3.12 2.69
CA GLN A 184 18.78 4.21 3.68
C GLN A 184 19.22 3.72 5.08
N GLY A 185 18.98 2.45 5.38
CA GLY A 185 19.28 1.86 6.68
C GLY A 185 18.28 2.23 7.79
N THR A 186 18.41 1.52 8.91
CA THR A 186 17.56 1.73 10.09
C THR A 186 17.89 3.02 10.84
N GLU A 187 19.13 3.50 10.78
CA GLU A 187 19.53 4.77 11.40
C GLU A 187 18.74 5.95 10.78
N ARG A 188 18.70 5.99 9.44
CA ARG A 188 17.92 7.02 8.75
C ARG A 188 16.42 6.88 8.99
N LEU A 189 15.93 5.64 9.10
CA LEU A 189 14.53 5.36 9.48
C LEU A 189 14.24 5.93 10.88
N THR A 190 15.14 5.75 11.84
CA THR A 190 14.99 6.31 13.20
C THR A 190 14.92 7.84 13.18
N GLU A 191 15.81 8.49 12.41
CA GLU A 191 15.78 9.95 12.24
C GLU A 191 14.43 10.44 11.65
N ILE A 192 13.90 9.73 10.66
CA ILE A 192 12.60 10.05 10.04
C ILE A 192 11.47 9.89 11.04
N CYS A 193 11.41 8.75 11.76
CA CYS A 193 10.35 8.51 12.74
C CYS A 193 10.37 9.51 13.91
N ALA A 194 11.55 10.03 14.26
CA ALA A 194 11.67 11.09 15.26
C ALA A 194 11.33 12.49 14.71
N LEU A 195 11.34 12.68 13.39
CA LEU A 195 11.16 13.97 12.72
C LEU A 195 9.69 14.33 12.47
N VAL A 196 8.85 13.33 12.19
CA VAL A 196 7.43 13.48 11.81
C VAL A 196 6.51 12.84 12.84
N GLU A 197 5.30 13.40 12.98
CA GLU A 197 4.28 12.88 13.87
C GLU A 197 3.35 11.88 13.19
N ILE A 198 3.28 11.91 11.85
CA ILE A 198 2.47 10.99 11.06
C ILE A 198 3.11 9.59 10.98
N PRO A 199 2.32 8.51 10.88
CA PRO A 199 2.82 7.15 10.78
C PRO A 199 3.82 6.97 9.65
N VAL A 200 4.97 6.33 9.96
CA VAL A 200 6.02 5.95 9.00
C VAL A 200 5.97 4.44 8.80
N LEU A 201 5.76 3.97 7.58
CA LEU A 201 5.90 2.57 7.24
C LEU A 201 7.24 2.34 6.51
N ALA A 202 8.02 1.39 7.01
CA ALA A 202 9.28 1.00 6.38
C ALA A 202 9.01 0.18 5.10
N ILE A 203 9.69 0.53 4.01
CA ILE A 203 9.56 -0.18 2.73
C ILE A 203 10.92 -0.42 2.07
N GLY A 204 11.02 -1.49 1.28
CA GLY A 204 12.21 -1.85 0.50
C GLY A 204 13.15 -2.79 1.23
N GLY A 205 13.22 -4.04 0.73
CA GLY A 205 14.08 -5.09 1.27
C GLY A 205 13.68 -5.61 2.65
N VAL A 206 12.46 -5.28 3.12
CA VAL A 206 11.98 -5.79 4.41
C VAL A 206 11.65 -7.28 4.30
N SER A 207 12.14 -8.05 5.26
CA SER A 207 11.92 -9.49 5.44
C SER A 207 11.54 -9.81 6.89
N LEU A 208 11.20 -11.06 7.18
CA LEU A 208 10.90 -11.50 8.56
C LEU A 208 12.09 -11.32 9.51
N GLU A 209 13.32 -11.44 8.99
CA GLU A 209 14.55 -11.38 9.78
C GLU A 209 14.87 -9.94 10.19
N ASN A 210 14.53 -8.95 9.35
CA ASN A 210 14.90 -7.55 9.58
C ASN A 210 13.72 -6.65 9.99
N ALA A 211 12.47 -7.14 9.90
CA ALA A 211 11.26 -6.39 10.23
C ALA A 211 11.29 -5.82 11.67
N ARG A 212 11.76 -6.61 12.65
CA ARG A 212 11.90 -6.16 14.05
C ARG A 212 12.78 -4.91 14.16
N ALA A 213 13.85 -4.82 13.37
CA ALA A 213 14.73 -3.65 13.36
C ALA A 213 14.00 -2.39 12.84
N CYS A 214 13.08 -2.52 11.89
CA CYS A 214 12.27 -1.38 11.44
C CYS A 214 11.34 -0.88 12.54
N ILE A 215 10.67 -1.77 13.27
CA ILE A 215 9.77 -1.38 14.36
C ILE A 215 10.57 -0.78 15.52
N ALA A 216 11.73 -1.36 15.87
CA ALA A 216 12.63 -0.80 16.88
C ALA A 216 13.17 0.59 16.50
N ALA A 217 13.29 0.90 15.21
CA ALA A 217 13.63 2.23 14.69
C ALA A 217 12.47 3.24 14.77
N GLY A 218 11.29 2.83 15.26
CA GLY A 218 10.12 3.69 15.42
C GLY A 218 9.11 3.63 14.28
N ALA A 219 9.28 2.73 13.29
CA ALA A 219 8.29 2.57 12.23
C ALA A 219 6.94 2.08 12.80
N ALA A 220 5.86 2.72 12.40
CA ALA A 220 4.49 2.33 12.75
C ALA A 220 4.05 1.03 12.05
N GLY A 221 4.80 0.60 11.02
CA GLY A 221 4.48 -0.60 10.27
C GLY A 221 5.44 -0.88 9.12
N ILE A 222 5.07 -1.86 8.31
CA ILE A 222 5.86 -2.39 7.22
C ILE A 222 5.02 -2.43 5.95
N ALA A 223 5.58 -1.92 4.86
CA ALA A 223 5.05 -2.07 3.52
C ALA A 223 5.99 -2.97 2.69
N ALA A 224 5.44 -3.98 2.03
CA ALA A 224 6.24 -4.91 1.25
C ALA A 224 5.48 -5.45 0.04
N ILE A 225 6.23 -5.83 -1.00
CA ILE A 225 5.73 -6.55 -2.17
C ILE A 225 5.99 -8.04 -1.95
N ARG A 226 7.22 -8.47 -2.15
CA ARG A 226 7.63 -9.87 -2.19
C ARG A 226 7.41 -10.63 -0.89
N LEU A 227 7.54 -9.99 0.25
CA LEU A 227 7.32 -10.60 1.56
C LEU A 227 5.91 -11.24 1.68
N PHE A 228 4.91 -10.64 1.03
CA PHE A 228 3.55 -11.18 0.99
C PHE A 228 3.27 -11.98 -0.29
N GLN A 229 3.80 -11.53 -1.42
CA GLN A 229 3.47 -12.09 -2.74
C GLN A 229 4.18 -13.42 -3.03
N ASP A 230 5.43 -13.58 -2.55
CA ASP A 230 6.22 -14.80 -2.74
C ASP A 230 6.01 -15.81 -1.58
N ALA A 231 5.20 -15.44 -0.57
CA ALA A 231 4.96 -16.29 0.59
C ALA A 231 4.11 -17.51 0.23
N THR A 232 4.56 -18.69 0.64
CA THR A 232 3.76 -19.93 0.57
C THR A 232 2.63 -19.93 1.60
N ASP A 233 2.83 -19.27 2.75
CA ASP A 233 1.83 -19.06 3.80
C ASP A 233 1.85 -17.60 4.26
N VAL A 234 0.97 -16.78 3.68
CA VAL A 234 0.83 -15.36 4.03
C VAL A 234 0.29 -15.19 5.45
N ALA A 235 -0.51 -16.14 5.96
CA ALA A 235 -1.07 -16.07 7.31
C ALA A 235 0.02 -16.23 8.37
N GLU A 236 0.97 -17.16 8.16
CA GLU A 236 2.14 -17.29 9.02
C GLU A 236 2.99 -16.01 9.01
N ILE A 237 3.27 -15.45 7.83
CA ILE A 237 4.02 -14.20 7.70
C ILE A 237 3.33 -13.07 8.48
N ALA A 238 2.04 -12.87 8.26
CA ALA A 238 1.28 -11.81 8.93
C ALA A 238 1.25 -12.00 10.46
N ALA A 239 1.04 -13.23 10.93
CA ALA A 239 1.05 -13.54 12.37
C ALA A 239 2.40 -13.22 13.01
N ARG A 240 3.52 -13.64 12.38
CA ARG A 240 4.88 -13.37 12.87
C ARG A 240 5.20 -11.88 12.89
N LEU A 241 4.80 -11.13 11.87
CA LEU A 241 5.00 -9.68 11.83
C LEU A 241 4.16 -8.94 12.88
N LYS A 242 2.95 -9.41 13.15
CA LYS A 242 2.08 -8.81 14.20
C LYS A 242 2.53 -9.11 15.62
N ALA A 243 3.41 -10.10 15.81
CA ALA A 243 3.97 -10.48 17.09
C ALA A 243 5.29 -9.72 17.41
N ILE A 244 5.73 -8.82 16.55
CA ILE A 244 6.92 -7.99 16.78
C ILE A 244 6.55 -6.82 17.68
#